data_932de1cf64e2fd63ae8e9047389249bc
#
_entry.id   932de1cf64e2fd63ae8e9047389249bc
#
_cell.length_a   1.000
_cell.length_b   1.000
_cell.length_c   1.000
_cell.angle_alpha   90.00
_cell.angle_beta   90.00
_cell.angle_gamma   90.00
#
_symmetry.space_group_name_H-M   'P 1'
#
loop_
_entity.id
_entity.type
_entity.pdbx_description
1 polymer ?
#
loop_
_entity_poly.entity_id
_entity_poly.type
_entity_poly.pdbx_seq_one_letter_code
_entity_poly.pdbx_strand_id
1 'polypeptide(L)'
;DGIRDRDVTGVQTCALPIWGIEIGLQPHITDKNNEVTKKYPFDLVIGSSHVVNGIDPYYPAFYKGKTEHEAYTEYFESILDNLHSGADFDVYGHIDYVVRYGPDKNKYYSYEKYADIIDAILKEIISQGKGIELNTAGFKYGLGHPNPTEDVLKRYHELGGEIITVGADAHKPEHVAYDFDKVSNILKDAGFMYYTVFENRVPAFIKL
;
A
#
# COMPACT_ATOMS: atom_id res chain seq x y z
N ASP A 1 -11.09 0.18 19.43
CA ASP A 1 -12.40 -0.49 19.34
C ASP A 1 -13.10 0.00 18.07
N GLY A 2 -12.73 -0.57 16.94
CA GLY A 2 -13.35 -0.28 15.65
C GLY A 2 -14.53 -1.22 15.36
N ILE A 3 -15.44 -1.35 16.30
CA ILE A 3 -16.67 -2.09 16.06
C ILE A 3 -17.62 -1.18 15.30
N ARG A 4 -18.09 -1.63 14.14
CA ARG A 4 -19.18 -1.01 13.39
C ARG A 4 -20.43 -1.04 14.27
N ASP A 5 -20.65 -0.01 15.09
CA ASP A 5 -21.87 0.16 15.87
C ASP A 5 -22.95 0.68 14.92
N ARG A 6 -23.82 -0.20 14.48
CA ARG A 6 -24.98 0.13 13.65
C ARG A 6 -26.06 0.94 14.39
N ASP A 7 -25.90 1.09 15.70
CA ASP A 7 -26.84 1.77 16.57
C ASP A 7 -26.37 3.16 17.02
N VAL A 8 -25.33 3.74 16.38
CA VAL A 8 -24.98 5.13 16.62
C VAL A 8 -26.04 6.03 16.06
N THR A 9 -27.04 6.27 16.89
CA THR A 9 -28.10 7.26 16.65
C THR A 9 -27.47 8.66 16.68
N GLY A 10 -27.32 9.28 15.52
CA GLY A 10 -26.84 10.65 15.40
C GLY A 10 -25.91 10.90 14.22
N VAL A 11 -25.33 9.91 13.60
CA VAL A 11 -24.72 10.05 12.29
C VAL A 11 -25.81 9.88 11.26
N GLN A 12 -26.26 10.97 10.67
CA GLN A 12 -27.17 10.87 9.54
C GLN A 12 -26.50 10.12 8.41
N THR A 13 -27.04 8.97 8.10
CA THR A 13 -26.60 7.94 7.21
C THR A 13 -26.78 8.30 5.74
N CYS A 14 -26.05 9.27 5.25
CA CYS A 14 -25.83 9.35 3.80
C CYS A 14 -24.52 8.70 3.38
N ALA A 15 -23.69 8.24 4.32
CA ALA A 15 -22.55 7.37 4.05
C ALA A 15 -22.33 6.43 5.25
N LEU A 16 -22.49 5.15 5.05
CA LEU A 16 -21.98 4.16 6.00
C LEU A 16 -20.46 4.29 6.03
N PRO A 17 -19.82 4.32 7.22
CA PRO A 17 -18.37 4.35 7.28
C PRO A 17 -17.82 3.08 6.62
N ILE A 18 -16.89 3.26 5.69
CA ILE A 18 -16.10 2.16 5.12
C ILE A 18 -15.17 1.65 6.21
N TRP A 19 -15.23 0.36 6.50
CA TRP A 19 -14.41 -0.27 7.53
C TRP A 19 -13.33 -1.12 6.88
N GLY A 20 -12.10 -0.61 6.91
CA GLY A 20 -10.93 -1.34 6.41
C GLY A 20 -10.00 -1.81 7.53
N ILE A 21 -9.10 -2.70 7.16
CA ILE A 21 -7.97 -3.13 7.97
C ILE A 21 -6.71 -3.13 7.12
N GLU A 22 -5.58 -2.76 7.73
CA GLU A 22 -4.27 -3.03 7.20
C GLU A 22 -3.63 -4.19 7.97
N ILE A 23 -3.16 -5.21 7.23
CA ILE A 23 -2.51 -6.39 7.79
C ILE A 23 -1.05 -6.43 7.35
N GLY A 24 -0.16 -6.69 8.31
CA GLY A 24 1.25 -6.97 8.02
C GLY A 24 1.41 -8.35 7.39
N LEU A 25 1.96 -8.40 6.19
CA LEU A 25 2.15 -9.65 5.46
C LEU A 25 3.49 -10.28 5.81
N GLN A 26 3.47 -11.57 6.11
CA GLN A 26 4.63 -12.44 6.22
C GLN A 26 4.17 -13.88 5.93
N PRO A 27 4.89 -14.70 5.14
CA PRO A 27 4.41 -16.02 4.74
C PRO A 27 4.01 -16.93 5.91
N HIS A 28 4.73 -16.87 7.03
CA HIS A 28 4.50 -17.74 8.19
C HIS A 28 3.27 -17.37 9.04
N ILE A 29 2.65 -16.22 8.84
CA ILE A 29 1.43 -15.79 9.55
C ILE A 29 0.21 -15.67 8.63
N THR A 30 0.33 -16.06 7.36
CA THR A 30 -0.74 -15.95 6.36
C THR A 30 -2.05 -16.57 6.82
N ASP A 31 -2.02 -17.78 7.40
CA ASP A 31 -3.24 -18.46 7.87
C ASP A 31 -3.95 -17.65 8.97
N LYS A 32 -3.19 -17.04 9.89
CA LYS A 32 -3.77 -16.19 10.95
C LYS A 32 -4.36 -14.91 10.39
N ASN A 33 -3.69 -14.27 9.41
CA ASN A 33 -4.20 -13.11 8.72
C ASN A 33 -5.52 -13.44 8.00
N ASN A 34 -5.55 -14.55 7.25
CA ASN A 34 -6.73 -15.02 6.53
C ASN A 34 -7.89 -15.39 7.47
N GLU A 35 -7.60 -15.85 8.67
CA GLU A 35 -8.62 -16.07 9.72
C GLU A 35 -9.29 -14.76 10.14
N VAL A 36 -8.50 -13.69 10.32
CA VAL A 36 -9.01 -12.38 10.70
C VAL A 36 -9.83 -11.76 9.56
N THR A 37 -9.30 -11.77 8.33
CA THR A 37 -9.97 -11.16 7.18
C THR A 37 -11.30 -11.82 6.83
N LYS A 38 -11.42 -13.12 7.06
CA LYS A 38 -12.66 -13.88 6.85
C LYS A 38 -13.65 -13.76 8.00
N LYS A 39 -13.17 -13.49 9.22
CA LYS A 39 -14.01 -13.43 10.43
C LYS A 39 -14.83 -12.16 10.52
N TYR A 40 -14.31 -11.05 10.02
CA TYR A 40 -14.93 -9.74 10.15
C TYR A 40 -15.36 -9.18 8.79
N PRO A 41 -16.50 -8.47 8.71
CA PRO A 41 -17.01 -7.94 7.44
C PRO A 41 -16.31 -6.63 7.05
N PHE A 42 -15.03 -6.72 6.75
CA PHE A 42 -14.27 -5.58 6.24
C PHE A 42 -14.76 -5.19 4.83
N ASP A 43 -14.73 -3.90 4.55
CA ASP A 43 -14.99 -3.37 3.22
C ASP A 43 -13.71 -3.39 2.37
N LEU A 44 -12.55 -3.22 3.01
CA LEU A 44 -11.23 -3.20 2.37
C LEU A 44 -10.21 -3.88 3.28
N VAL A 45 -9.36 -4.70 2.70
CA VAL A 45 -8.16 -5.24 3.36
C VAL A 45 -6.93 -4.77 2.60
N ILE A 46 -6.07 -4.01 3.27
CA ILE A 46 -4.75 -3.60 2.78
C ILE A 46 -3.73 -4.60 3.30
N GLY A 47 -2.91 -5.16 2.41
CA GLY A 47 -1.78 -6.01 2.76
C GLY A 47 -0.48 -5.24 2.60
N SER A 48 0.39 -5.20 3.62
CA SER A 48 1.62 -4.41 3.59
C SER A 48 2.82 -5.18 4.12
N SER A 49 4.00 -4.94 3.55
CA SER A 49 5.28 -5.45 4.05
C SER A 49 5.89 -4.46 5.03
N HIS A 50 5.89 -4.81 6.31
CA HIS A 50 6.54 -4.02 7.37
C HIS A 50 7.72 -4.75 8.02
N VAL A 51 7.79 -6.07 7.87
CA VAL A 51 8.83 -6.89 8.51
C VAL A 51 9.43 -7.84 7.50
N VAL A 52 10.74 -7.77 7.32
CA VAL A 52 11.53 -8.62 6.43
C VAL A 52 12.51 -9.42 7.26
N ASN A 53 12.47 -10.75 7.17
CA ASN A 53 13.32 -11.64 7.95
C ASN A 53 13.34 -11.32 9.45
N GLY A 54 12.17 -10.95 10.01
CA GLY A 54 12.00 -10.63 11.43
C GLY A 54 12.45 -9.22 11.85
N ILE A 55 12.86 -8.37 10.92
CA ILE A 55 13.31 -7.00 11.21
C ILE A 55 12.49 -6.00 10.37
N ASP A 56 11.94 -4.99 11.04
CA ASP A 56 11.27 -3.88 10.37
C ASP A 56 12.33 -2.89 9.80
N PRO A 57 12.25 -2.52 8.50
CA PRO A 57 13.08 -1.47 7.90
C PRO A 57 13.06 -0.12 8.63
N TYR A 58 12.07 0.13 9.48
CA TYR A 58 12.08 1.28 10.38
C TYR A 58 13.32 1.32 11.27
N TYR A 59 13.88 0.16 11.64
CA TYR A 59 15.04 0.07 12.54
C TYR A 59 16.36 0.02 11.75
N PRO A 60 17.40 0.78 12.17
CA PRO A 60 18.72 0.77 11.52
C PRO A 60 19.35 -0.62 11.44
N ALA A 61 18.94 -1.55 12.29
CA ALA A 61 19.41 -2.93 12.31
C ALA A 61 19.15 -3.64 10.97
N PHE A 62 18.09 -3.27 10.23
CA PHE A 62 17.75 -3.84 8.93
C PHE A 62 18.84 -3.58 7.88
N TYR A 63 19.50 -2.42 7.95
CA TYR A 63 20.53 -1.99 6.99
C TYR A 63 21.94 -2.41 7.38
N LYS A 64 22.13 -2.96 8.59
CA LYS A 64 23.46 -3.28 9.11
C LYS A 64 24.15 -4.36 8.27
N GLY A 65 25.33 -4.03 7.73
CA GLY A 65 26.13 -4.94 6.93
C GLY A 65 25.67 -5.11 5.48
N LYS A 66 24.70 -4.30 5.03
CA LYS A 66 24.18 -4.26 3.66
C LYS A 66 24.43 -2.89 3.05
N THR A 67 24.62 -2.84 1.76
CA THR A 67 24.42 -1.61 0.98
C THR A 67 22.93 -1.27 0.93
N GLU A 68 22.59 -0.01 0.67
CA GLU A 68 21.20 0.39 0.50
C GLU A 68 20.52 -0.41 -0.63
N HIS A 69 21.25 -0.65 -1.73
CA HIS A 69 20.73 -1.44 -2.84
C HIS A 69 20.34 -2.87 -2.42
N GLU A 70 21.23 -3.55 -1.68
CA GLU A 70 20.94 -4.89 -1.15
C GLU A 70 19.73 -4.89 -0.19
N ALA A 71 19.65 -3.89 0.70
CA ALA A 71 18.56 -3.78 1.64
C ALA A 71 17.20 -3.53 0.95
N TYR A 72 17.17 -2.67 -0.06
CA TYR A 72 15.95 -2.40 -0.81
C TYR A 72 15.54 -3.59 -1.68
N THR A 73 16.51 -4.27 -2.31
CA THR A 73 16.25 -5.49 -3.07
C THR A 73 15.65 -6.57 -2.17
N GLU A 74 16.23 -6.83 -1.01
CA GLU A 74 15.71 -7.80 -0.03
C GLU A 74 14.28 -7.45 0.41
N TYR A 75 13.99 -6.17 0.60
CA TYR A 75 12.63 -5.72 0.89
C TYR A 75 11.66 -6.03 -0.27
N PHE A 76 12.03 -5.70 -1.50
CA PHE A 76 11.17 -5.98 -2.66
C PHE A 76 11.00 -7.49 -2.92
N GLU A 77 12.04 -8.30 -2.71
CA GLU A 77 11.93 -9.76 -2.77
C GLU A 77 10.93 -10.30 -1.76
N SER A 78 10.90 -9.74 -0.54
CA SER A 78 9.93 -10.13 0.48
C SER A 78 8.48 -9.83 0.08
N ILE A 79 8.24 -8.84 -0.77
CA ILE A 79 6.91 -8.56 -1.32
C ILE A 79 6.45 -9.71 -2.22
N LEU A 80 7.32 -10.26 -3.07
CA LEU A 80 6.99 -11.42 -3.91
C LEU A 80 6.68 -12.65 -3.06
N ASP A 81 7.47 -12.89 -2.01
CA ASP A 81 7.20 -14.00 -1.08
C ASP A 81 5.82 -13.84 -0.41
N ASN A 82 5.47 -12.62 -0.01
CA ASN A 82 4.17 -12.31 0.56
C ASN A 82 3.03 -12.50 -0.44
N LEU A 83 3.20 -12.09 -1.71
CA LEU A 83 2.22 -12.29 -2.78
C LEU A 83 1.97 -13.79 -3.07
N HIS A 84 3.02 -14.61 -2.99
CA HIS A 84 2.93 -16.06 -3.21
C HIS A 84 2.43 -16.84 -1.98
N SER A 85 2.27 -16.19 -0.82
CA SER A 85 1.86 -16.85 0.42
C SER A 85 0.38 -17.25 0.45
N GLY A 86 -0.45 -16.74 -0.47
CA GLY A 86 -1.90 -16.94 -0.45
C GLY A 86 -2.64 -16.03 0.55
N ALA A 87 -2.06 -14.90 0.91
CA ALA A 87 -2.67 -13.92 1.79
C ALA A 87 -3.93 -13.27 1.16
N ASP A 88 -4.97 -13.16 1.98
CA ASP A 88 -6.27 -12.59 1.60
C ASP A 88 -6.28 -11.08 1.86
N PHE A 89 -6.07 -10.29 0.81
CA PHE A 89 -6.14 -8.83 0.81
C PHE A 89 -6.58 -8.30 -0.56
N ASP A 90 -6.98 -7.03 -0.63
CA ASP A 90 -7.50 -6.39 -1.85
C ASP A 90 -6.47 -5.51 -2.55
N VAL A 91 -5.71 -4.74 -1.79
CA VAL A 91 -4.68 -3.85 -2.32
C VAL A 91 -3.38 -3.98 -1.54
N TYR A 92 -2.24 -3.80 -2.24
CA TYR A 92 -0.93 -3.75 -1.61
C TYR A 92 -0.64 -2.31 -1.17
N GLY A 93 -0.41 -2.11 0.12
CA GLY A 93 -0.10 -0.80 0.70
C GLY A 93 1.33 -0.36 0.37
N HIS A 94 1.53 0.94 0.22
CA HIS A 94 2.84 1.65 0.13
C HIS A 94 4.04 0.79 -0.27
N ILE A 95 4.03 0.21 -1.47
CA ILE A 95 4.98 -0.81 -1.99
C ILE A 95 6.46 -0.48 -1.71
N ASP A 96 6.87 0.79 -1.76
CA ASP A 96 8.24 1.22 -1.51
C ASP A 96 8.47 1.78 -0.10
N TYR A 97 7.76 1.24 0.90
CA TYR A 97 7.86 1.62 2.31
C TYR A 97 9.31 1.72 2.84
N VAL A 98 10.19 0.82 2.41
CA VAL A 98 11.60 0.78 2.81
C VAL A 98 12.32 2.11 2.55
N VAL A 99 11.91 2.85 1.52
CA VAL A 99 12.51 4.14 1.11
C VAL A 99 12.31 5.22 2.17
N ARG A 100 11.26 5.13 3.00
CA ARG A 100 11.02 6.06 4.11
C ARG A 100 12.15 6.08 5.14
N TYR A 101 12.83 4.96 5.32
CA TYR A 101 13.72 4.68 6.45
C TYR A 101 15.15 4.33 6.05
N GLY A 102 15.43 4.18 4.77
CA GLY A 102 16.78 3.93 4.29
C GLY A 102 17.77 5.03 4.70
N PRO A 103 19.05 4.72 4.81
CA PRO A 103 20.08 5.66 5.26
C PRO A 103 20.12 6.97 4.48
N ASP A 104 19.94 6.89 3.18
CA ASP A 104 19.88 8.05 2.26
C ASP A 104 18.48 8.30 1.72
N LYS A 105 17.47 7.57 2.23
CA LYS A 105 16.06 7.62 1.78
C LYS A 105 15.96 7.45 0.27
N ASN A 106 15.27 8.38 -0.40
CA ASN A 106 15.05 8.35 -1.84
C ASN A 106 16.15 9.03 -2.67
N LYS A 107 17.25 9.47 -2.05
CA LYS A 107 18.32 10.19 -2.76
C LYS A 107 18.91 9.41 -3.93
N TYR A 108 19.04 8.10 -3.77
CA TYR A 108 19.58 7.21 -4.80
C TYR A 108 18.56 6.16 -5.26
N TYR A 109 17.31 6.28 -4.81
CA TYR A 109 16.21 5.44 -5.23
C TYR A 109 15.62 5.95 -6.55
N SER A 110 15.35 5.05 -7.46
CA SER A 110 14.51 5.29 -8.63
C SER A 110 13.89 3.96 -9.08
N TYR A 111 12.74 4.01 -9.76
CA TYR A 111 12.10 2.84 -10.33
C TYR A 111 13.08 2.04 -11.21
N GLU A 112 13.87 2.69 -12.08
CA GLU A 112 14.76 2.04 -13.04
C GLU A 112 15.81 1.13 -12.36
N LYS A 113 16.27 1.51 -11.17
CA LYS A 113 17.25 0.69 -10.43
C LYS A 113 16.70 -0.65 -9.96
N TYR A 114 15.40 -0.74 -9.80
CA TYR A 114 14.70 -1.91 -9.27
C TYR A 114 13.61 -2.39 -10.24
N ALA A 115 13.68 -1.98 -11.52
CA ALA A 115 12.62 -2.18 -12.50
C ALA A 115 12.21 -3.67 -12.63
N ASP A 116 13.18 -4.57 -12.69
CA ASP A 116 12.91 -6.00 -12.87
C ASP A 116 12.07 -6.56 -11.71
N ILE A 117 12.44 -6.25 -10.47
CA ILE A 117 11.72 -6.75 -9.29
C ILE A 117 10.39 -6.03 -9.08
N ILE A 118 10.34 -4.71 -9.29
CA ILE A 118 9.09 -3.93 -9.19
C ILE A 118 8.10 -4.38 -10.26
N ASP A 119 8.54 -4.57 -11.50
CA ASP A 119 7.69 -5.10 -12.58
C ASP A 119 7.15 -6.49 -12.25
N ALA A 120 7.96 -7.36 -11.65
CA ALA A 120 7.51 -8.68 -11.21
C ALA A 120 6.42 -8.56 -10.13
N ILE A 121 6.61 -7.69 -9.14
CA ILE A 121 5.63 -7.40 -8.10
C ILE A 121 4.31 -6.89 -8.71
N LEU A 122 4.40 -5.86 -9.57
CA LEU A 122 3.21 -5.26 -10.18
C LEU A 122 2.43 -6.25 -11.04
N LYS A 123 3.13 -7.05 -11.86
CA LYS A 123 2.51 -8.11 -12.66
C LYS A 123 1.83 -9.18 -11.81
N GLU A 124 2.46 -9.56 -10.70
CA GLU A 124 1.88 -10.53 -9.77
C GLU A 124 0.62 -9.99 -9.10
N ILE A 125 0.63 -8.72 -8.62
CA ILE A 125 -0.55 -8.04 -8.07
C ILE A 125 -1.69 -8.03 -9.07
N ILE A 126 -1.41 -7.62 -10.32
CA ILE A 126 -2.40 -7.57 -11.40
C ILE A 126 -2.95 -8.97 -11.72
N SER A 127 -2.07 -9.98 -11.81
CA SER A 127 -2.46 -11.36 -12.12
C SER A 127 -3.41 -11.97 -11.09
N GLN A 128 -3.28 -11.53 -9.82
CA GLN A 128 -4.15 -11.93 -8.73
C GLN A 128 -5.45 -11.09 -8.64
N GLY A 129 -5.68 -10.16 -9.57
CA GLY A 129 -6.86 -9.27 -9.54
C GLY A 129 -6.85 -8.28 -8.38
N LYS A 130 -5.68 -8.01 -7.80
CA LYS A 130 -5.50 -7.08 -6.68
C LYS A 130 -5.08 -5.70 -7.18
N GLY A 131 -5.15 -4.71 -6.28
CA GLY A 131 -4.71 -3.35 -6.55
C GLY A 131 -3.47 -2.93 -5.77
N ILE A 132 -3.11 -1.65 -5.94
CA ILE A 132 -2.10 -0.98 -5.14
C ILE A 132 -2.68 0.26 -4.46
N GLU A 133 -1.99 0.76 -3.45
CA GLU A 133 -2.31 2.02 -2.80
C GLU A 133 -1.39 3.13 -3.30
N LEU A 134 -1.94 4.30 -3.62
CA LEU A 134 -1.22 5.57 -3.60
C LEU A 134 -1.26 6.12 -2.20
N ASN A 135 -0.14 6.11 -1.50
CA ASN A 135 -0.07 6.57 -0.11
C ASN A 135 0.66 7.91 -0.02
N THR A 136 -0.04 8.95 0.40
CA THR A 136 0.51 10.31 0.47
C THR A 136 1.48 10.54 1.63
N ALA A 137 1.64 9.57 2.52
CA ALA A 137 2.58 9.69 3.64
C ALA A 137 4.03 9.92 3.19
N GLY A 138 4.42 9.53 1.97
CA GLY A 138 5.73 9.84 1.42
C GLY A 138 6.07 11.34 1.49
N PHE A 139 5.10 12.20 1.20
CA PHE A 139 5.27 13.66 1.36
C PHE A 139 5.50 14.04 2.83
N LYS A 140 4.71 13.49 3.74
CA LYS A 140 4.85 13.69 5.19
C LYS A 140 6.22 13.26 5.73
N TYR A 141 6.79 12.20 5.17
CA TYR A 141 8.13 11.72 5.52
C TYR A 141 9.26 12.48 4.82
N GLY A 142 8.92 13.51 4.01
CA GLY A 142 9.87 14.38 3.34
C GLY A 142 10.55 13.75 2.13
N LEU A 143 9.91 12.78 1.48
CA LEU A 143 10.42 12.14 0.27
C LEU A 143 10.15 13.00 -0.97
N GLY A 144 9.14 13.91 -0.93
CA GLY A 144 8.75 14.72 -2.08
C GLY A 144 7.89 13.98 -3.12
N HIS A 145 7.52 12.74 -2.86
CA HIS A 145 6.68 11.89 -3.69
C HIS A 145 5.78 11.00 -2.81
N PRO A 146 4.70 10.39 -3.36
CA PRO A 146 3.92 9.39 -2.63
C PRO A 146 4.67 8.06 -2.48
N ASN A 147 4.08 7.10 -1.81
CA ASN A 147 4.49 5.71 -1.82
C ASN A 147 3.42 4.86 -2.55
N PRO A 148 3.76 4.18 -3.66
CA PRO A 148 5.04 4.27 -4.35
C PRO A 148 5.21 5.58 -5.16
N THR A 149 6.43 5.76 -5.74
CA THR A 149 6.73 6.91 -6.61
C THR A 149 5.83 6.97 -7.83
N GLU A 150 5.70 8.17 -8.42
CA GLU A 150 4.90 8.43 -9.62
C GLU A 150 5.31 7.52 -10.80
N ASP A 151 6.60 7.21 -10.94
CA ASP A 151 7.08 6.31 -11.99
C ASP A 151 6.56 4.87 -11.80
N VAL A 152 6.48 4.40 -10.57
CA VAL A 152 5.90 3.08 -10.27
C VAL A 152 4.39 3.08 -10.50
N LEU A 153 3.68 4.17 -10.15
CA LEU A 153 2.24 4.31 -10.43
C LEU A 153 1.96 4.28 -11.94
N LYS A 154 2.74 5.04 -12.71
CA LYS A 154 2.65 5.05 -14.17
C LYS A 154 2.94 3.67 -14.75
N ARG A 155 3.98 3.00 -14.25
CA ARG A 155 4.32 1.64 -14.70
C ARG A 155 3.23 0.64 -14.38
N TYR A 156 2.61 0.73 -13.22
CA TYR A 156 1.47 -0.12 -12.87
C TYR A 156 0.32 0.03 -13.85
N HIS A 157 -0.02 1.28 -14.22
CA HIS A 157 -1.04 1.55 -15.22
C HIS A 157 -0.65 1.03 -16.62
N GLU A 158 0.60 1.23 -17.05
CA GLU A 158 1.13 0.70 -18.33
C GLU A 158 1.05 -0.83 -18.43
N LEU A 159 1.21 -1.54 -17.30
CA LEU A 159 1.08 -2.99 -17.21
C LEU A 159 -0.38 -3.48 -17.18
N GLY A 160 -1.35 -2.57 -17.20
CA GLY A 160 -2.79 -2.87 -17.16
C GLY A 160 -3.40 -2.88 -15.77
N GLY A 161 -2.72 -2.33 -14.78
CA GLY A 161 -3.28 -2.14 -13.44
C GLY A 161 -4.31 -1.02 -13.42
N GLU A 162 -5.49 -1.30 -12.85
CA GLU A 162 -6.60 -0.35 -12.80
C GLU A 162 -7.07 -0.05 -11.37
N ILE A 163 -6.87 -0.99 -10.44
CA ILE A 163 -7.32 -0.86 -9.05
C ILE A 163 -6.28 -0.06 -8.26
N ILE A 164 -6.59 1.20 -7.95
CA ILE A 164 -5.73 2.06 -7.16
C ILE A 164 -6.51 2.80 -6.09
N THR A 165 -6.18 2.55 -4.84
CA THR A 165 -6.75 3.26 -3.69
C THR A 165 -5.88 4.42 -3.27
N VAL A 166 -6.40 5.30 -2.41
CA VAL A 166 -5.68 6.46 -1.88
C VAL A 166 -5.66 6.39 -0.37
N GLY A 167 -4.47 6.50 0.21
CA GLY A 167 -4.26 6.51 1.66
C GLY A 167 -3.33 7.63 2.11
N ALA A 168 -3.42 8.00 3.40
CA ALA A 168 -2.53 8.96 4.04
C ALA A 168 -1.72 8.35 5.19
N ASP A 169 -1.96 7.09 5.52
CA ASP A 169 -1.30 6.39 6.65
C ASP A 169 -1.33 7.27 7.92
N ALA A 170 -2.55 7.73 8.27
CA ALA A 170 -2.76 8.72 9.32
C ALA A 170 -2.74 8.07 10.71
N HIS A 171 -1.76 8.45 11.52
CA HIS A 171 -1.62 8.06 12.93
C HIS A 171 -1.94 9.21 13.92
N LYS A 172 -2.32 10.37 13.37
CA LYS A 172 -2.71 11.57 14.13
C LYS A 172 -3.79 12.33 13.36
N PRO A 173 -4.65 13.11 14.03
CA PRO A 173 -5.72 13.87 13.35
C PRO A 173 -5.23 14.76 12.21
N GLU A 174 -4.10 15.44 12.38
CA GLU A 174 -3.50 16.31 11.37
C GLU A 174 -2.96 15.58 10.14
N HIS A 175 -2.87 14.26 10.20
CA HIS A 175 -2.42 13.43 9.07
C HIS A 175 -3.58 12.88 8.22
N VAL A 176 -4.83 13.06 8.65
CA VAL A 176 -6.00 12.60 7.90
C VAL A 176 -6.09 13.36 6.59
N ALA A 177 -6.15 12.63 5.48
CA ALA A 177 -6.16 13.18 4.11
C ALA A 177 -4.96 14.12 3.80
N TYR A 178 -3.79 13.85 4.41
CA TYR A 178 -2.58 14.65 4.21
C TYR A 178 -2.23 14.72 2.72
N ASP A 179 -2.09 15.95 2.17
CA ASP A 179 -1.76 16.20 0.76
C ASP A 179 -2.70 15.51 -0.28
N PHE A 180 -3.95 15.23 0.06
CA PHE A 180 -4.94 14.63 -0.87
C PHE A 180 -5.28 15.56 -2.05
N ASP A 181 -5.07 16.85 -1.91
CA ASP A 181 -5.21 17.82 -3.01
C ASP A 181 -4.27 17.55 -4.19
N LYS A 182 -3.15 16.85 -3.98
CA LYS A 182 -2.19 16.45 -5.01
C LYS A 182 -2.61 15.20 -5.79
N VAL A 183 -3.43 14.34 -5.19
CA VAL A 183 -3.73 12.98 -5.68
C VAL A 183 -4.30 12.97 -7.09
N SER A 184 -5.30 13.84 -7.36
CA SER A 184 -5.96 13.87 -8.67
C SER A 184 -4.97 14.16 -9.82
N ASN A 185 -4.01 15.07 -9.60
CA ASN A 185 -3.00 15.38 -10.59
C ASN A 185 -2.01 14.23 -10.77
N ILE A 186 -1.50 13.68 -9.66
CA ILE A 186 -0.57 12.53 -9.69
C ILE A 186 -1.16 11.35 -10.46
N LEU A 187 -2.41 10.98 -10.15
CA LEU A 187 -3.07 9.86 -10.82
C LEU A 187 -3.32 10.14 -12.31
N LYS A 188 -3.75 11.37 -12.67
CA LYS A 188 -3.93 11.75 -14.07
C LYS A 188 -2.62 11.74 -14.86
N ASP A 189 -1.54 12.23 -14.28
CA ASP A 189 -0.20 12.23 -14.90
C ASP A 189 0.33 10.79 -15.06
N ALA A 190 -0.04 9.87 -14.17
CA ALA A 190 0.25 8.44 -14.28
C ALA A 190 -0.65 7.71 -15.30
N GLY A 191 -1.70 8.35 -15.84
CA GLY A 191 -2.60 7.80 -16.85
C GLY A 191 -3.95 7.34 -16.35
N PHE A 192 -4.24 7.42 -15.05
CA PHE A 192 -5.53 7.00 -14.50
C PHE A 192 -6.63 8.02 -14.77
N MET A 193 -7.84 7.51 -15.01
CA MET A 193 -9.07 8.31 -15.09
C MET A 193 -9.94 8.16 -13.85
N TYR A 194 -9.65 7.19 -13.02
CA TYR A 194 -10.43 6.81 -11.83
C TYR A 194 -9.49 6.44 -10.68
N TYR A 195 -9.96 6.60 -9.46
CA TYR A 195 -9.43 5.91 -8.28
C TYR A 195 -10.46 4.90 -7.77
N THR A 196 -10.06 4.00 -6.90
CA THR A 196 -10.89 2.91 -6.43
C THR A 196 -11.27 3.09 -4.97
N VAL A 197 -12.53 2.85 -4.64
CA VAL A 197 -13.02 2.65 -3.28
C VAL A 197 -13.59 1.25 -3.18
N PHE A 198 -13.64 0.70 -1.97
CA PHE A 198 -14.15 -0.65 -1.75
C PHE A 198 -15.36 -0.62 -0.81
N GLU A 199 -16.35 -1.44 -1.10
CA GLU A 199 -17.48 -1.75 -0.23
C GLU A 199 -17.71 -3.26 -0.26
N ASN A 200 -17.71 -3.90 0.91
CA ASN A 200 -17.82 -5.37 1.02
C ASN A 200 -16.77 -6.13 0.16
N ARG A 201 -15.55 -5.64 0.08
CA ARG A 201 -14.45 -6.19 -0.72
C ARG A 201 -14.67 -6.08 -2.25
N VAL A 202 -15.65 -5.30 -2.69
CA VAL A 202 -15.94 -5.08 -4.12
C VAL A 202 -15.43 -3.69 -4.53
N PRO A 203 -14.56 -3.59 -5.54
CA PRO A 203 -14.04 -2.31 -6.01
C PRO A 203 -15.11 -1.52 -6.77
N ALA A 204 -15.18 -0.22 -6.51
CA ALA A 204 -15.96 0.75 -7.26
C ALA A 204 -15.05 1.88 -7.75
N PHE A 205 -15.14 2.22 -9.03
CA PHE A 205 -14.28 3.20 -9.68
C PHE A 205 -14.93 4.59 -9.64
N ILE A 206 -14.23 5.54 -9.05
CA ILE A 206 -14.68 6.93 -8.90
C ILE A 206 -13.84 7.81 -9.82
N LYS A 207 -14.50 8.62 -10.63
CA LYS A 207 -13.83 9.50 -11.59
C LYS A 207 -13.02 10.58 -10.89
N LEU A 208 -11.78 10.84 -11.39
CA LEU A 208 -10.84 11.86 -10.92
C LEU A 208 -11.25 13.28 -11.32
#